data_2938c255df6111d97e0ff55a21d1b62d
#
_entry.id   2938c255df6111d97e0ff55a21d1b62d
#
_cell.length_a   1.000
_cell.length_b   1.000
_cell.length_c   1.000
_cell.angle_alpha   90.00
_cell.angle_beta   90.00
_cell.angle_gamma   90.00
#
_symmetry.space_group_name_H-M   'P 1'
#
loop_
_entity.id
_entity.type
_entity.pdbx_description
1 polymer ?
#
loop_
_entity_poly.entity_id
_entity_poly.type
_entity_poly.pdbx_seq_one_letter_code
_entity_poly.pdbx_strand_id
1 'polypeptide(L)'
;AGTAARRGIGYLLLSDPANAYARTCGLAYDLSPGHVRLHRERGRDFPALHRDTVWRLPVPAVFVVEPDARVVFAFSDADPSRWADPEELLTSLQALRDAHAL
;
A
#
# COMPACT_ATOMS: atom_id res chain seq x y z
N ALA A 1 12.84 -0.66 -8.76
CA ALA A 1 14.21 -1.12 -8.51
C ALA A 1 15.14 0.05 -8.13
N GLY A 2 15.10 1.16 -8.88
CA GLY A 2 15.95 2.31 -8.59
C GLY A 2 15.73 2.94 -7.22
N THR A 3 14.48 3.02 -6.76
CA THR A 3 14.14 3.60 -5.46
C THR A 3 14.66 2.72 -4.32
N ALA A 4 14.49 1.41 -4.40
CA ALA A 4 14.97 0.49 -3.38
C ALA A 4 16.50 0.54 -3.27
N ALA A 5 17.19 0.52 -4.41
CA ALA A 5 18.65 0.60 -4.44
C ALA A 5 19.17 1.92 -3.87
N ARG A 6 18.53 3.04 -4.23
CA ARG A 6 18.97 4.37 -3.78
C ARG A 6 18.74 4.59 -2.29
N ARG A 7 17.74 3.96 -1.69
CA ARG A 7 17.40 4.14 -0.28
C ARG A 7 17.95 3.04 0.62
N GLY A 8 18.69 2.08 0.07
CA GLY A 8 19.24 0.98 0.85
C GLY A 8 18.17 0.06 1.43
N ILE A 9 17.03 -0.09 0.75
CA ILE A 9 15.92 -0.92 1.19
C ILE A 9 16.27 -2.39 1.01
N GLY A 10 16.16 -3.18 2.08
CA GLY A 10 16.51 -4.59 2.09
C GLY A 10 15.35 -5.54 1.78
N TYR A 11 14.19 -5.04 1.32
CA TYR A 11 13.03 -5.84 0.95
C TYR A 11 12.63 -5.56 -0.50
N LEU A 12 11.74 -6.40 -1.06
CA LEU A 12 11.23 -6.20 -2.41
C LEU A 12 10.33 -4.97 -2.47
N LEU A 13 10.56 -4.15 -3.49
CA LEU A 13 9.72 -3.02 -3.80
C LEU A 13 9.14 -3.23 -5.19
N LEU A 14 7.81 -3.37 -5.27
CA LEU A 14 7.10 -3.69 -6.50
C LEU A 14 6.25 -2.52 -6.95
N SER A 15 6.11 -2.35 -8.27
CA SER A 15 5.18 -1.40 -8.87
C SER A 15 3.82 -2.05 -9.05
N ASP A 16 2.76 -1.24 -8.95
CA ASP A 16 1.37 -1.68 -9.19
C ASP A 16 0.73 -0.79 -10.26
N PRO A 17 1.03 -1.00 -11.56
CA PRO A 17 0.47 -0.17 -12.62
C PRO A 17 -1.04 -0.18 -12.60
N ALA A 18 -1.66 0.99 -12.78
CA ALA A 18 -3.10 1.20 -12.75
C ALA A 18 -3.77 0.74 -11.46
N ASN A 19 -3.01 0.58 -10.36
CA ASN A 19 -3.49 0.05 -9.09
C ASN A 19 -4.20 -1.31 -9.26
N ALA A 20 -3.72 -2.15 -10.19
CA ALA A 20 -4.37 -3.40 -10.53
C ALA A 20 -4.46 -4.36 -9.35
N TYR A 21 -3.36 -4.52 -8.62
CA TYR A 21 -3.33 -5.37 -7.43
C TYR A 21 -4.19 -4.78 -6.29
N ALA A 22 -4.07 -3.48 -6.07
CA ALA A 22 -4.86 -2.78 -5.05
C ALA A 22 -6.36 -2.93 -5.33
N ARG A 23 -6.78 -2.82 -6.60
CA ARG A 23 -8.18 -3.05 -6.99
C ARG A 23 -8.64 -4.46 -6.69
N THR A 24 -7.80 -5.46 -6.98
CA THR A 24 -8.09 -6.86 -6.67
C THR A 24 -8.32 -7.07 -5.18
N CYS A 25 -7.57 -6.37 -4.32
CA CYS A 25 -7.73 -6.44 -2.88
C CYS A 25 -8.86 -5.54 -2.34
N GLY A 26 -9.56 -4.80 -3.20
CA GLY A 26 -10.58 -3.84 -2.75
C GLY A 26 -9.99 -2.60 -2.09
N LEU A 27 -8.73 -2.28 -2.37
CA LEU A 27 -7.98 -1.20 -1.73
C LEU A 27 -7.66 -0.07 -2.71
N ALA A 28 -8.58 0.27 -3.59
CA ALA A 28 -8.46 1.41 -4.48
C ALA A 28 -9.80 2.12 -4.59
N TYR A 29 -9.76 3.42 -4.81
CA TYR A 29 -10.98 4.21 -4.98
C TYR A 29 -10.79 5.27 -6.06
N ASP A 30 -11.89 5.62 -6.72
CA ASP A 30 -11.90 6.67 -7.73
C ASP A 30 -12.09 8.04 -7.04
N LEU A 31 -11.33 9.05 -7.48
CA LEU A 31 -11.44 10.38 -6.92
C LEU A 31 -12.74 11.04 -7.41
N SER A 32 -13.35 11.85 -6.52
CA SER A 32 -14.47 12.69 -6.90
C SER A 32 -14.02 13.78 -7.89
N PRO A 33 -14.94 14.32 -8.71
CA PRO A 33 -14.57 15.40 -9.65
C PRO A 33 -13.92 16.61 -8.98
N GLY A 34 -14.35 16.96 -7.76
CA GLY A 34 -13.75 18.06 -6.99
C GLY A 34 -12.32 17.79 -6.60
N HIS A 35 -12.01 16.56 -6.15
CA HIS A 35 -10.64 16.16 -5.81
C HIS A 35 -9.76 16.09 -7.07
N VAL A 36 -10.28 15.60 -8.18
CA VAL A 36 -9.54 15.59 -9.46
C VAL A 36 -9.14 17.01 -9.83
N ARG A 37 -10.08 17.97 -9.76
CA ARG A 37 -9.80 19.37 -10.07
C ARG A 37 -8.72 19.95 -9.17
N LEU A 38 -8.80 19.70 -7.87
CA LEU A 38 -7.83 20.19 -6.90
C LEU A 38 -6.43 19.69 -7.23
N HIS A 39 -6.28 18.39 -7.51
CA HIS A 39 -4.98 17.81 -7.83
C HIS A 39 -4.43 18.31 -9.16
N ARG A 40 -5.27 18.49 -10.18
CA ARG A 40 -4.87 19.08 -11.45
C ARG A 40 -4.33 20.49 -11.27
N GLU A 41 -4.99 21.30 -10.48
CA GLU A 41 -4.55 22.67 -10.19
C GLU A 41 -3.19 22.70 -9.51
N ARG A 42 -2.84 21.63 -8.78
CA ARG A 42 -1.55 21.48 -8.12
C ARG A 42 -0.51 20.77 -8.98
N GLY A 43 -0.80 20.56 -10.26
CA GLY A 43 0.13 19.93 -11.19
C GLY A 43 0.30 18.42 -11.02
N ARG A 44 -0.64 17.75 -10.36
CA ARG A 44 -0.61 16.30 -10.17
C ARG A 44 -1.42 15.62 -11.27
N ASP A 45 -0.84 14.57 -11.86
CA ASP A 45 -1.49 13.75 -12.87
C ASP A 45 -1.38 12.28 -12.46
N PHE A 46 -2.36 11.82 -11.67
CA PHE A 46 -2.34 10.44 -11.16
C PHE A 46 -2.49 9.40 -12.26
N PRO A 47 -3.34 9.57 -13.30
CA PRO A 47 -3.37 8.61 -14.39
C PRO A 47 -2.00 8.38 -15.02
N ALA A 48 -1.25 9.42 -15.30
CA ALA A 48 0.09 9.29 -15.86
C ALA A 48 1.05 8.59 -14.89
N LEU A 49 1.02 8.96 -13.60
CA LEU A 49 1.88 8.37 -12.56
C LEU A 49 1.58 6.89 -12.35
N HIS A 50 0.32 6.50 -12.39
CA HIS A 50 -0.13 5.13 -12.09
C HIS A 50 -0.34 4.30 -13.35
N ARG A 51 -0.03 4.83 -14.54
CA ARG A 51 -0.28 4.17 -15.83
C ARG A 51 -1.74 3.72 -15.97
N ASP A 52 -2.65 4.60 -15.58
CA ASP A 52 -4.09 4.40 -15.62
C ASP A 52 -4.73 5.41 -16.56
N THR A 53 -5.99 5.18 -16.91
CA THR A 53 -6.83 6.13 -17.65
C THR A 53 -7.82 6.85 -16.73
N VAL A 54 -7.84 6.49 -15.46
CA VAL A 54 -8.80 6.97 -14.45
C VAL A 54 -8.06 7.59 -13.29
N TRP A 55 -8.64 8.61 -12.70
CA TRP A 55 -8.14 9.23 -11.46
C TRP A 55 -8.51 8.35 -10.27
N ARG A 56 -7.56 7.51 -9.88
CA ARG A 56 -7.73 6.49 -8.85
C ARG A 56 -6.53 6.48 -7.93
N LEU A 57 -6.78 6.26 -6.63
CA LEU A 57 -5.72 6.13 -5.63
C LEU A 57 -5.87 4.82 -4.86
N PRO A 58 -4.75 4.24 -4.44
CA PRO A 58 -4.80 3.09 -3.54
C PRO A 58 -5.13 3.55 -2.11
N VAL A 59 -5.79 2.67 -1.35
CA VAL A 59 -5.95 2.84 0.09
C VAL A 59 -4.68 2.31 0.75
N PRO A 60 -3.98 3.10 1.58
CA PRO A 60 -2.82 2.61 2.32
C PRO A 60 -3.20 1.41 3.20
N ALA A 61 -2.40 0.36 3.15
CA ALA A 61 -2.66 -0.86 3.89
C ALA A 61 -1.36 -1.57 4.25
N VAL A 62 -1.40 -2.30 5.37
CA VAL A 62 -0.31 -3.17 5.82
C VAL A 62 -0.90 -4.50 6.22
N PHE A 63 -0.30 -5.58 5.74
CA PHE A 63 -0.70 -6.94 6.10
C PHE A 63 0.52 -7.74 6.53
N VAL A 64 0.33 -8.58 7.56
CA VAL A 64 1.30 -9.63 7.91
C VAL A 64 0.67 -10.96 7.54
N VAL A 65 1.37 -11.73 6.73
CA VAL A 65 0.85 -12.98 6.15
C VAL A 65 1.77 -14.13 6.53
N GLU A 66 1.18 -15.22 7.04
CA GLU A 66 1.90 -16.45 7.33
C GLU A 66 2.32 -17.16 6.03
N PRO A 67 3.33 -18.06 6.11
CA PRO A 67 3.73 -18.84 4.92
C PRO A 67 2.61 -19.64 4.27
N ASP A 68 1.54 -19.98 5.01
CA ASP A 68 0.36 -20.67 4.50
C ASP A 68 -0.69 -19.72 3.90
N ALA A 69 -0.32 -18.45 3.70
CA ALA A 69 -1.18 -17.39 3.16
C ALA A 69 -2.29 -16.90 4.10
N ARG A 70 -2.24 -17.24 5.39
CA ARG A 70 -3.17 -16.70 6.38
C ARG A 70 -2.75 -15.29 6.78
N VAL A 71 -3.67 -14.35 6.78
CA VAL A 71 -3.45 -12.99 7.25
C VAL A 71 -3.60 -12.96 8.77
N VAL A 72 -2.55 -12.57 9.49
CA VAL A 72 -2.54 -12.51 10.96
C VAL A 72 -2.57 -11.08 11.51
N PHE A 73 -2.30 -10.11 10.66
CA PHE A 73 -2.43 -8.68 10.97
C PHE A 73 -2.89 -7.96 9.72
N ALA A 74 -3.84 -7.06 9.88
CA ALA A 74 -4.33 -6.24 8.78
C ALA A 74 -4.65 -4.83 9.28
N PHE A 75 -4.21 -3.84 8.55
CA PHE A 75 -4.57 -2.44 8.77
C PHE A 75 -4.78 -1.77 7.43
N SER A 76 -5.87 -1.03 7.29
CA SER A 76 -6.10 -0.17 6.14
C SER A 76 -6.94 1.03 6.58
N ASP A 77 -6.64 2.20 6.03
CA ASP A 77 -7.41 3.40 6.29
C ASP A 77 -7.28 4.35 5.11
N ALA A 78 -8.39 4.87 4.63
CA ALA A 78 -8.41 5.84 3.54
C ALA A 78 -7.83 7.20 3.95
N ASP A 79 -7.75 7.49 5.24
CA ASP A 79 -7.12 8.69 5.78
C ASP A 79 -5.60 8.52 5.77
N PRO A 80 -4.85 9.27 4.94
CA PRO A 80 -3.41 9.08 4.84
C PRO A 80 -2.64 9.54 6.08
N SER A 81 -3.29 10.21 7.02
CA SER A 81 -2.66 10.60 8.30
C SER A 81 -2.71 9.49 9.34
N ARG A 82 -3.43 8.40 9.07
CA ARG A 82 -3.54 7.27 9.99
C ARG A 82 -2.64 6.12 9.54
N TRP A 83 -1.85 5.60 10.45
CA TRP A 83 -0.84 4.58 10.19
C TRP A 83 -1.06 3.38 11.10
N ALA A 84 -0.61 2.21 10.64
CA ALA A 84 -0.55 1.04 11.50
C ALA A 84 0.36 1.32 12.70
N ASP A 85 -0.03 0.84 13.89
CA ASP A 85 0.81 0.94 15.07
C ASP A 85 2.06 0.06 14.89
N PRO A 86 3.27 0.64 14.86
CA PRO A 86 4.49 -0.13 14.68
C PRO A 86 4.70 -1.21 15.74
N GLU A 87 4.26 -0.96 16.99
CA GLU A 87 4.41 -1.95 18.06
C GLU A 87 3.51 -3.14 17.85
N GLU A 88 2.26 -2.94 17.42
CA GLU A 88 1.34 -4.03 17.09
C GLU A 88 1.87 -4.85 15.92
N LEU A 89 2.36 -4.18 14.88
CA LEU A 89 2.95 -4.82 13.71
C LEU A 89 4.16 -5.66 14.11
N LEU A 90 5.07 -5.10 14.91
CA LEU A 90 6.26 -5.79 15.38
C LEU A 90 5.91 -7.01 16.25
N THR A 91 4.92 -6.87 17.13
CA THR A 91 4.44 -7.96 17.97
C THR A 91 3.90 -9.11 17.11
N SER A 92 3.14 -8.81 16.07
CA SER A 92 2.62 -9.82 15.14
C SER A 92 3.74 -10.56 14.42
N LEU A 93 4.76 -9.83 13.96
CA LEU A 93 5.92 -10.42 13.30
C LEU A 93 6.73 -11.31 14.23
N GLN A 94 6.94 -10.88 15.47
CA GLN A 94 7.66 -11.65 16.47
C GLN A 94 6.92 -12.94 16.82
N ALA A 95 5.59 -12.87 16.97
CA ALA A 95 4.76 -14.06 17.22
C ALA A 95 4.86 -15.07 16.07
N LEU A 96 4.86 -14.61 14.82
CA LEU A 96 5.06 -15.47 13.66
C LEU A 96 6.44 -16.11 13.65
N ARG A 97 7.47 -15.32 13.91
CA ARG A 97 8.84 -15.82 13.98
C ARG A 97 8.95 -16.92 15.02
N ASP A 98 8.39 -16.70 16.22
CA ASP A 98 8.45 -17.68 17.31
C ASP A 98 7.67 -18.95 16.98
N ALA A 99 6.52 -18.80 16.31
CA ALA A 99 5.69 -19.94 15.90
C ALA A 99 6.36 -20.81 14.83
N HIS A 100 7.22 -20.22 14.00
CA HIS A 100 7.92 -20.92 12.91
C HIS A 100 9.41 -21.13 13.17
N ALA A 101 9.91 -20.73 14.34
CA ALA A 101 11.29 -20.95 14.75
C ALA A 101 11.43 -22.39 15.30
N LEU A 102 12.12 -23.24 14.57
CA LEU A 102 12.35 -24.62 14.98
C LEU A 102 13.85 -24.92 15.06
#